data_fe2e6258ead1a03b43141b112477ef14
#
_entry.id   fe2e6258ead1a03b43141b112477ef14
#
_cell.length_a   1.000
_cell.length_b   1.000
_cell.length_c   1.000
_cell.angle_alpha   90.00
_cell.angle_beta   90.00
_cell.angle_gamma   90.00
#
_symmetry.space_group_name_H-M   'P 1'
#
loop_
_entity.id
_entity.type
_entity.pdbx_description
1 polymer ?
#
loop_
_entity_poly.entity_id
_entity_poly.type
_entity_poly.pdbx_seq_one_letter_code
_entity_poly.pdbx_strand_id
1 'polypeptide(L)'
;MRKIEVNKDLLYKYYVEENHNLQEVADLMKVSYRTIQRAVKQYNFNKDSKQIQKQRKEALLEKYGVENTYQLDNSIEKSKQTKLERYSDENYNNSNLQKQTMIDKYGVKCGYNTKTTKITVMKKYGVLHPMKLDEVKEKLSRTNMEKYGVPYFCMTDKCKNANGHTISKINKNIAELFQLNNIKTEFEFKLNNKLYDLHILNTNILIEINPTYTHNSTTSCWFNNYSKPALSNNYHIEKTKLALDNGYRCIHIWDWDDLDKIIGILKPKESIYARNCSVKEVQLEECNDFLNKYHLQNTCKGQDIRLGLYYNNELIEIMTFGKPRYNKRYDYELLRLCTKSSYKIIGGASKLFKHFIKNYQPKSIISYCDNSKFSGEIYKNLGFELKDFGGPSKHWFNGERHITDNLLRQRGFDQLFNMNYGKGTSNEELMKEYGFVEIYDSGQSTYIWKNI
;
A
#
# COMPACT_ATOMS: atom_id res chain seq x y z
N MET A 1 21.82 20.08 72.22
CA MET A 1 22.27 18.79 71.69
C MET A 1 23.62 18.98 71.03
N ARG A 2 24.65 18.26 71.49
CA ARG A 2 25.97 18.29 70.83
C ARG A 2 25.87 17.76 69.40
N LYS A 3 26.33 18.54 68.40
CA LYS A 3 26.53 18.05 67.06
C LYS A 3 27.60 16.96 67.12
N ILE A 4 27.21 15.74 66.78
CA ILE A 4 28.14 14.63 66.55
C ILE A 4 28.84 14.91 65.22
N GLU A 5 30.14 15.22 65.29
CA GLU A 5 30.96 15.47 64.12
C GLU A 5 31.36 14.13 63.49
N VAL A 6 31.01 13.93 62.28
CA VAL A 6 31.29 12.69 61.53
C VAL A 6 32.62 12.86 60.82
N ASN A 7 33.59 11.98 61.06
CA ASN A 7 34.86 12.00 60.36
C ASN A 7 34.61 11.78 58.84
N LYS A 8 34.99 12.79 58.07
CA LYS A 8 34.74 12.87 56.61
C LYS A 8 35.44 11.75 55.83
N ASP A 9 36.69 11.46 56.14
CA ASP A 9 37.55 10.50 55.44
C ASP A 9 37.09 9.06 55.70
N LEU A 10 36.78 8.75 57.00
CA LEU A 10 36.16 7.46 57.32
C LEU A 10 34.77 7.24 56.66
N LEU A 11 33.99 8.31 56.62
CA LEU A 11 32.68 8.25 55.92
C LEU A 11 32.88 8.03 54.47
N TYR A 12 33.82 8.69 53.80
CA TYR A 12 34.14 8.49 52.39
C TYR A 12 34.61 7.06 52.13
N LYS A 13 35.55 6.57 52.93
CA LYS A 13 36.08 5.22 52.85
C LYS A 13 34.95 4.18 52.93
N TYR A 14 34.15 4.19 54.00
CA TYR A 14 33.11 3.20 54.18
C TYR A 14 31.97 3.34 53.20
N TYR A 15 31.53 4.58 52.90
CA TYR A 15 30.36 4.81 52.07
C TYR A 15 30.66 4.73 50.56
N VAL A 16 31.77 5.32 50.11
CA VAL A 16 32.08 5.43 48.68
C VAL A 16 33.02 4.32 48.20
N GLU A 17 34.18 4.12 48.91
CA GLU A 17 35.20 3.16 48.49
C GLU A 17 34.78 1.72 48.79
N GLU A 18 34.38 1.44 50.03
CA GLU A 18 33.95 0.10 50.48
C GLU A 18 32.49 -0.17 50.17
N ASN A 19 31.76 0.84 49.71
CA ASN A 19 30.41 0.77 49.20
C ASN A 19 29.33 0.24 50.16
N HIS A 20 29.56 0.38 51.48
CA HIS A 20 28.57 0.01 52.48
C HIS A 20 27.28 0.82 52.39
N ASN A 21 26.13 0.24 52.75
CA ASN A 21 24.89 0.99 52.80
C ASN A 21 24.87 1.95 54.01
N LEU A 22 23.91 2.92 54.03
CA LEU A 22 23.87 3.95 55.08
C LEU A 22 23.69 3.38 56.48
N GLN A 23 23.03 2.23 56.64
CA GLN A 23 22.84 1.57 57.93
C GLN A 23 24.12 0.90 58.37
N GLU A 24 24.79 0.16 57.49
CA GLU A 24 26.11 -0.46 57.78
C GLU A 24 27.15 0.59 58.18
N VAL A 25 27.21 1.72 57.47
CA VAL A 25 28.09 2.82 57.82
C VAL A 25 27.73 3.42 59.17
N ALA A 26 26.44 3.54 59.48
CA ALA A 26 26.00 4.03 60.79
C ALA A 26 26.43 3.09 61.93
N ASP A 27 26.34 1.79 61.72
CA ASP A 27 26.74 0.75 62.65
C ASP A 27 28.27 0.72 62.82
N LEU A 28 29.04 0.78 61.76
CA LEU A 28 30.49 0.84 61.72
C LEU A 28 31.02 2.09 62.44
N MET A 29 30.42 3.24 62.25
CA MET A 29 30.81 4.51 62.89
C MET A 29 30.12 4.74 64.20
N LYS A 30 29.30 3.84 64.71
CA LYS A 30 28.54 3.91 65.96
C LYS A 30 27.74 5.22 66.11
N VAL A 31 27.10 5.67 65.06
CA VAL A 31 26.26 6.87 65.02
C VAL A 31 24.89 6.55 64.45
N SER A 32 23.92 7.45 64.61
CA SER A 32 22.59 7.20 64.07
C SER A 32 22.55 7.24 62.55
N TYR A 33 21.70 6.44 61.91
CA TYR A 33 21.42 6.45 60.47
C TYR A 33 21.19 7.87 59.93
N ARG A 34 20.37 8.66 60.66
CA ARG A 34 20.07 10.05 60.29
C ARG A 34 21.30 10.96 60.27
N THR A 35 22.28 10.69 61.18
CA THR A 35 23.52 11.43 61.23
C THR A 35 24.35 11.16 59.99
N ILE A 36 24.54 9.91 59.63
CA ILE A 36 25.24 9.51 58.40
C ILE A 36 24.54 10.07 57.16
N GLN A 37 23.21 9.95 57.04
CA GLN A 37 22.44 10.47 55.91
C GLN A 37 22.66 11.99 55.71
N ARG A 38 22.70 12.77 56.83
CA ARG A 38 22.98 14.21 56.79
C ARG A 38 24.42 14.49 56.39
N ALA A 39 25.37 13.73 56.88
CA ALA A 39 26.77 13.89 56.56
C ALA A 39 27.10 13.60 55.13
N VAL A 40 26.55 12.49 54.58
CA VAL A 40 26.65 12.13 53.14
C VAL A 40 26.10 13.25 52.25
N LYS A 41 24.95 13.82 52.62
CA LYS A 41 24.37 14.95 51.89
C LYS A 41 25.21 16.23 52.05
N GLN A 42 25.72 16.52 53.22
CA GLN A 42 26.54 17.69 53.50
C GLN A 42 27.86 17.66 52.72
N TYR A 43 28.50 16.50 52.64
CA TYR A 43 29.77 16.32 51.92
C TYR A 43 29.59 16.00 50.44
N ASN A 44 28.34 15.90 49.94
CA ASN A 44 27.99 15.60 48.58
C ASN A 44 28.63 14.29 48.03
N PHE A 45 28.69 13.26 48.90
CA PHE A 45 29.25 11.97 48.53
C PHE A 45 28.24 11.19 47.68
N ASN A 46 28.67 10.76 46.47
CA ASN A 46 27.87 9.99 45.54
C ASN A 46 28.56 8.67 45.26
N LYS A 47 27.81 7.58 45.29
CA LYS A 47 28.25 6.27 44.81
C LYS A 47 28.15 6.16 43.31
N ASP A 48 28.97 5.32 42.68
CA ASP A 48 28.80 4.99 41.27
C ASP A 48 27.46 4.31 41.03
N SER A 49 26.67 4.90 40.16
CA SER A 49 25.33 4.40 39.79
C SER A 49 25.36 2.99 39.25
N LYS A 50 26.41 2.61 38.52
CA LYS A 50 26.60 1.26 38.00
C LYS A 50 26.80 0.21 39.08
N GLN A 51 27.57 0.60 40.13
CA GLN A 51 27.87 -0.26 41.24
C GLN A 51 26.63 -0.50 42.11
N ILE A 52 25.80 0.55 42.33
CA ILE A 52 24.50 0.44 43.00
C ILE A 52 23.55 -0.49 42.23
N GLN A 53 23.49 -0.36 40.91
CA GLN A 53 22.65 -1.22 40.09
C GLN A 53 23.10 -2.68 40.13
N LYS A 54 24.41 -2.92 40.14
CA LYS A 54 24.96 -4.28 40.23
C LYS A 54 24.57 -4.93 41.55
N GLN A 55 24.78 -4.23 42.68
CA GLN A 55 24.41 -4.73 44.00
C GLN A 55 22.91 -5.01 44.16
N ARG A 56 22.07 -4.13 43.63
CA ARG A 56 20.62 -4.37 43.62
C ARG A 56 20.24 -5.64 42.83
N LYS A 57 20.90 -5.88 41.71
CA LYS A 57 20.70 -7.10 40.95
C LYS A 57 21.14 -8.35 41.69
N GLU A 58 22.32 -8.31 42.29
CA GLU A 58 22.88 -9.40 43.11
C GLU A 58 21.95 -9.73 44.30
N ALA A 59 21.49 -8.74 45.01
CA ALA A 59 20.55 -8.92 46.12
C ALA A 59 19.17 -9.46 45.67
N LEU A 60 18.69 -9.06 44.53
CA LEU A 60 17.47 -9.62 43.97
C LEU A 60 17.63 -11.05 43.48
N LEU A 61 18.78 -11.37 42.92
CA LEU A 61 19.11 -12.73 42.45
C LEU A 61 19.22 -13.69 43.66
N GLU A 62 19.93 -13.25 44.72
CA GLU A 62 20.08 -14.02 45.96
C GLU A 62 18.74 -14.26 46.66
N LYS A 63 17.91 -13.22 46.76
CA LYS A 63 16.65 -13.29 47.53
C LYS A 63 15.49 -13.92 46.80
N TYR A 64 15.40 -13.72 45.47
CA TYR A 64 14.24 -14.06 44.66
C TYR A 64 14.57 -14.86 43.41
N GLY A 65 15.83 -15.13 43.10
CA GLY A 65 16.27 -15.83 41.89
C GLY A 65 16.04 -15.05 40.59
N VAL A 66 15.82 -13.73 40.67
CA VAL A 66 15.54 -12.88 39.49
C VAL A 66 16.45 -11.62 39.53
N GLU A 67 16.84 -11.12 38.36
CA GLU A 67 17.64 -9.89 38.26
C GLU A 67 16.80 -8.61 38.41
N ASN A 68 15.48 -8.70 38.24
CA ASN A 68 14.58 -7.56 38.31
C ASN A 68 13.23 -7.96 38.91
N THR A 69 12.65 -7.11 39.73
CA THR A 69 11.34 -7.34 40.37
C THR A 69 10.20 -7.55 39.39
N TYR A 70 10.30 -7.02 38.17
CA TYR A 70 9.30 -7.28 37.10
C TYR A 70 9.33 -8.70 36.56
N GLN A 71 10.34 -9.50 36.90
CA GLN A 71 10.38 -10.94 36.51
C GLN A 71 9.64 -11.83 37.53
N LEU A 72 9.19 -11.27 38.62
CA LEU A 72 8.34 -11.97 39.60
C LEU A 72 6.89 -12.01 39.07
N ASP A 73 6.33 -13.20 38.92
CA ASP A 73 4.96 -13.41 38.41
C ASP A 73 3.93 -12.54 39.13
N ASN A 74 4.06 -12.43 40.46
CA ASN A 74 3.21 -11.61 41.31
C ASN A 74 3.31 -10.09 41.08
N SER A 75 4.40 -9.57 40.52
CA SER A 75 4.62 -8.13 40.30
C SER A 75 3.82 -7.58 39.17
N ILE A 76 3.69 -8.35 38.10
CA ILE A 76 2.93 -7.97 36.91
C ILE A 76 1.44 -7.93 37.26
N GLU A 77 0.94 -8.96 37.93
CA GLU A 77 -0.47 -9.02 38.34
C GLU A 77 -0.83 -7.91 39.34
N LYS A 78 -0.02 -7.68 40.37
CA LYS A 78 -0.21 -6.55 41.30
C LYS A 78 -0.18 -5.21 40.62
N SER A 79 0.69 -5.02 39.62
CA SER A 79 0.73 -3.79 38.85
C SER A 79 -0.52 -3.59 38.00
N LYS A 80 -1.03 -4.65 37.37
CA LYS A 80 -2.28 -4.63 36.61
C LYS A 80 -3.47 -4.33 37.51
N GLN A 81 -3.57 -4.99 38.63
CA GLN A 81 -4.64 -4.76 39.59
C GLN A 81 -4.63 -3.33 40.14
N THR A 82 -3.46 -2.80 40.51
CA THR A 82 -3.32 -1.41 40.96
C THR A 82 -3.73 -0.41 39.88
N LYS A 83 -3.42 -0.70 38.60
CA LYS A 83 -3.84 0.14 37.47
C LYS A 83 -5.34 0.08 37.25
N LEU A 84 -5.93 -1.11 37.34
CA LEU A 84 -7.38 -1.31 37.22
C LEU A 84 -8.12 -0.54 38.32
N GLU A 85 -7.67 -0.66 39.57
CA GLU A 85 -8.24 0.05 40.73
C GLU A 85 -8.15 1.58 40.62
N ARG A 86 -7.01 2.11 40.13
CA ARG A 86 -6.78 3.55 40.06
C ARG A 86 -7.29 4.22 38.81
N TYR A 87 -7.30 3.52 37.69
CA TYR A 87 -7.52 4.10 36.37
C TYR A 87 -8.61 3.37 35.56
N SER A 88 -9.23 2.32 36.13
CA SER A 88 -10.21 1.46 35.45
C SER A 88 -9.69 0.83 34.14
N ASP A 89 -8.36 0.69 34.02
CA ASP A 89 -7.66 0.11 32.86
C ASP A 89 -6.40 -0.62 33.36
N GLU A 90 -6.39 -1.94 33.21
CA GLU A 90 -5.24 -2.77 33.61
C GLU A 90 -3.95 -2.47 32.85
N ASN A 91 -4.08 -1.94 31.61
CA ASN A 91 -2.97 -1.57 30.72
C ASN A 91 -2.69 -0.06 30.74
N TYR A 92 -3.28 0.68 31.69
CA TYR A 92 -3.10 2.12 31.77
C TYR A 92 -1.64 2.52 31.64
N ASN A 93 -1.37 3.39 30.67
CA ASN A 93 -0.09 4.06 30.53
C ASN A 93 -0.34 5.56 30.39
N ASN A 94 0.47 6.36 31.03
CA ASN A 94 0.33 7.82 31.04
C ASN A 94 0.87 8.46 29.72
N SER A 95 0.67 7.80 28.58
CA SER A 95 1.28 8.18 27.29
C SER A 95 0.82 9.56 26.81
N ASN A 96 -0.41 9.95 27.10
CA ASN A 96 -0.93 11.26 26.69
C ASN A 96 -0.29 12.40 27.51
N LEU A 97 -0.14 12.23 28.82
CA LEU A 97 0.54 13.21 29.68
C LEU A 97 2.03 13.29 29.36
N GLN A 98 2.67 12.14 29.06
CA GLN A 98 4.07 12.12 28.61
C GLN A 98 4.24 12.86 27.28
N LYS A 99 3.35 12.63 26.30
CA LYS A 99 3.37 13.36 25.03
C LYS A 99 3.17 14.86 25.24
N GLN A 100 2.21 15.25 26.10
CA GLN A 100 1.95 16.64 26.39
C GLN A 100 3.17 17.29 27.06
N THR A 101 3.75 16.64 28.06
CA THR A 101 4.99 17.11 28.73
C THR A 101 6.16 17.27 27.76
N MET A 102 6.27 16.36 26.76
CA MET A 102 7.30 16.45 25.74
C MET A 102 7.04 17.61 24.77
N ILE A 103 5.79 17.86 24.41
CA ILE A 103 5.40 19.02 23.59
C ILE A 103 5.70 20.32 24.35
N ASP A 104 5.29 20.43 25.61
CA ASP A 104 5.45 21.63 26.44
C ASP A 104 6.92 21.97 26.69
N LYS A 105 7.76 20.94 26.96
CA LYS A 105 9.19 21.15 27.26
C LYS A 105 10.08 21.27 26.03
N TYR A 106 9.77 20.54 24.97
CA TYR A 106 10.68 20.34 23.83
C TYR A 106 10.06 20.59 22.47
N GLY A 107 8.76 20.93 22.40
CA GLY A 107 8.05 21.18 21.15
C GLY A 107 7.87 19.95 20.25
N VAL A 108 8.04 18.73 20.78
CA VAL A 108 7.97 17.48 20.01
C VAL A 108 7.20 16.40 20.77
N LYS A 109 6.49 15.52 20.05
CA LYS A 109 5.70 14.42 20.64
C LYS A 109 6.54 13.27 21.20
N CYS A 110 7.83 13.19 20.85
CA CYS A 110 8.72 12.07 21.19
C CYS A 110 10.16 12.53 21.33
N GLY A 111 10.86 12.04 22.35
CA GLY A 111 12.23 12.44 22.68
C GLY A 111 13.29 12.12 21.61
N TYR A 112 13.06 11.13 20.76
CA TYR A 112 14.01 10.75 19.70
C TYR A 112 14.08 11.74 18.53
N ASN A 113 13.11 12.65 18.41
CA ASN A 113 13.04 13.62 17.31
C ASN A 113 13.44 15.03 17.70
N THR A 114 14.01 15.25 18.89
CA THR A 114 14.49 16.58 19.29
C THR A 114 15.74 16.96 18.49
N LYS A 115 15.85 18.23 18.12
CA LYS A 115 17.08 18.77 17.50
C LYS A 115 18.30 18.45 18.36
N THR A 116 18.17 18.57 19.68
CA THR A 116 19.23 18.30 20.66
C THR A 116 19.70 16.84 20.61
N THR A 117 18.77 15.85 20.51
CA THR A 117 19.13 14.44 20.40
C THR A 117 19.88 14.15 19.10
N LYS A 118 19.42 14.70 17.99
CA LYS A 118 20.09 14.56 16.69
C LYS A 118 21.49 15.16 16.68
N ILE A 119 21.65 16.37 17.25
CA ILE A 119 22.95 17.05 17.39
C ILE A 119 23.90 16.22 18.27
N THR A 120 23.42 15.71 19.40
CA THR A 120 24.22 14.88 20.30
C THR A 120 24.67 13.58 19.64
N VAL A 121 23.77 12.90 18.93
CA VAL A 121 24.08 11.67 18.24
C VAL A 121 25.06 11.93 17.07
N MET A 122 24.85 13.01 16.31
CA MET A 122 25.76 13.41 15.25
C MET A 122 27.17 13.75 15.79
N LYS A 123 27.23 14.49 16.90
CA LYS A 123 28.49 14.88 17.53
C LYS A 123 29.28 13.68 18.08
N LYS A 124 28.54 12.66 18.61
CA LYS A 124 29.16 11.50 19.27
C LYS A 124 29.50 10.38 18.29
N TYR A 125 28.71 10.20 17.23
CA TYR A 125 28.76 9.03 16.35
C TYR A 125 28.88 9.37 14.86
N GLY A 126 28.86 10.64 14.48
CA GLY A 126 28.96 11.05 13.07
C GLY A 126 27.73 10.71 12.22
N VAL A 127 26.63 10.26 12.83
CA VAL A 127 25.40 9.85 12.15
C VAL A 127 24.17 10.49 12.79
N LEU A 128 23.09 10.66 12.01
CA LEU A 128 21.85 11.25 12.53
C LEU A 128 21.05 10.30 13.45
N HIS A 129 21.30 8.99 13.37
CA HIS A 129 20.66 7.98 14.20
C HIS A 129 21.61 6.81 14.44
N PRO A 130 21.72 6.27 15.69
CA PRO A 130 22.63 5.18 16.02
C PRO A 130 22.47 3.93 15.16
N MET A 131 21.24 3.63 14.71
CA MET A 131 20.96 2.50 13.81
C MET A 131 21.60 2.60 12.41
N LYS A 132 22.19 3.76 12.07
CA LYS A 132 22.94 3.92 10.82
C LYS A 132 24.39 3.43 10.93
N LEU A 133 24.89 3.20 12.14
CA LEU A 133 26.23 2.64 12.38
C LEU A 133 26.24 1.18 11.98
N ASP A 134 27.25 0.79 11.23
CA ASP A 134 27.39 -0.59 10.75
C ASP A 134 27.64 -1.57 11.90
N GLU A 135 28.42 -1.17 12.91
CA GLU A 135 28.60 -1.93 14.16
C GLU A 135 27.27 -2.24 14.88
N VAL A 136 26.33 -1.29 14.88
CA VAL A 136 25.00 -1.47 15.50
C VAL A 136 24.14 -2.43 14.67
N LYS A 137 24.20 -2.31 13.34
CA LYS A 137 23.50 -3.22 12.41
C LYS A 137 24.04 -4.66 12.55
N GLU A 138 25.35 -4.81 12.56
CA GLU A 138 26.00 -6.12 12.71
C GLU A 138 25.69 -6.77 14.06
N LYS A 139 25.76 -5.98 15.16
CA LYS A 139 25.40 -6.46 16.49
C LYS A 139 23.93 -6.89 16.55
N LEU A 140 23.03 -6.11 15.95
CA LEU A 140 21.60 -6.44 15.87
C LEU A 140 21.39 -7.72 15.06
N SER A 141 22.02 -7.82 13.89
CA SER A 141 21.96 -8.99 13.04
C SER A 141 22.46 -10.24 13.74
N ARG A 142 23.60 -10.15 14.43
CA ARG A 142 24.17 -11.26 15.23
C ARG A 142 23.22 -11.71 16.33
N THR A 143 22.72 -10.75 17.12
CA THR A 143 21.76 -11.05 18.20
C THR A 143 20.49 -11.70 17.68
N ASN A 144 19.99 -11.27 16.51
CA ASN A 144 18.83 -11.87 15.88
C ASN A 144 19.12 -13.28 15.32
N MET A 145 20.32 -13.49 14.74
CA MET A 145 20.76 -14.83 14.30
C MET A 145 20.83 -15.79 15.48
N GLU A 146 21.42 -15.38 16.60
CA GLU A 146 21.53 -16.19 17.81
C GLU A 146 20.16 -16.53 18.43
N LYS A 147 19.23 -15.57 18.45
CA LYS A 147 17.92 -15.75 19.09
C LYS A 147 16.85 -16.36 18.19
N TYR A 148 16.91 -16.08 16.89
CA TYR A 148 15.81 -16.38 15.96
C TYR A 148 16.26 -17.11 14.68
N GLY A 149 17.56 -17.34 14.50
CA GLY A 149 18.12 -17.99 13.30
C GLY A 149 18.02 -17.15 12.02
N VAL A 150 17.68 -15.86 12.13
CA VAL A 150 17.53 -14.92 10.99
C VAL A 150 18.15 -13.57 11.33
N PRO A 151 18.73 -12.82 10.35
CA PRO A 151 19.42 -11.56 10.62
C PRO A 151 18.50 -10.43 11.07
N TYR A 152 17.21 -10.47 10.74
CA TYR A 152 16.22 -9.47 11.13
C TYR A 152 14.97 -10.14 11.70
N PHE A 153 14.46 -9.62 12.83
CA PHE A 153 13.27 -10.16 13.51
C PHE A 153 12.03 -10.22 12.60
N CYS A 154 11.88 -9.27 11.68
CA CYS A 154 10.79 -9.28 10.70
C CYS A 154 10.82 -10.48 9.72
N MET A 155 11.94 -11.19 9.63
CA MET A 155 12.05 -12.42 8.83
C MET A 155 11.60 -13.68 9.57
N THR A 156 11.35 -13.60 10.89
CA THR A 156 10.83 -14.74 11.66
C THR A 156 9.39 -15.04 11.30
N ASP A 157 9.02 -16.33 11.33
CA ASP A 157 7.61 -16.73 11.12
C ASP A 157 6.71 -16.14 12.22
N LYS A 158 7.23 -15.98 13.44
CA LYS A 158 6.52 -15.31 14.54
C LYS A 158 6.19 -13.86 14.21
N CYS A 159 7.11 -13.11 13.57
CA CYS A 159 6.85 -11.74 13.15
C CYS A 159 5.94 -11.68 11.92
N LYS A 160 6.15 -12.59 10.97
CA LYS A 160 5.27 -12.73 9.80
C LYS A 160 3.84 -13.08 10.20
N ASN A 161 3.68 -13.97 11.17
CA ASN A 161 2.36 -14.38 11.69
C ASN A 161 1.74 -13.34 12.63
N ALA A 162 2.54 -12.64 13.43
CA ALA A 162 2.05 -11.61 14.37
C ALA A 162 1.79 -10.25 13.71
N ASN A 163 2.61 -9.91 12.74
CA ASN A 163 2.35 -8.76 11.87
C ASN A 163 1.53 -9.15 10.67
N GLY A 164 0.81 -10.29 10.69
CA GLY A 164 0.14 -10.88 9.57
C GLY A 164 0.07 -9.92 8.40
N HIS A 165 0.33 -10.28 7.18
CA HIS A 165 0.28 -9.36 6.05
C HIS A 165 -0.96 -8.49 6.25
N THR A 166 -0.76 -7.25 6.73
CA THR A 166 -1.90 -6.44 7.15
C THR A 166 -2.53 -6.01 5.85
N ILE A 167 -3.57 -6.73 5.46
CA ILE A 167 -4.37 -6.40 4.28
C ILE A 167 -4.61 -4.90 4.34
N SER A 168 -4.21 -4.20 3.30
CA SER A 168 -4.27 -2.74 3.28
C SER A 168 -5.70 -2.27 3.51
N LYS A 169 -5.88 -1.09 4.11
CA LYS A 169 -7.22 -0.53 4.32
C LYS A 169 -7.97 -0.37 2.99
N ILE A 170 -7.26 -0.05 1.91
CA ILE A 170 -7.85 0.11 0.57
C ILE A 170 -8.37 -1.24 0.08
N ASN A 171 -7.60 -2.32 0.22
CA ASN A 171 -8.02 -3.66 -0.18
C ASN A 171 -9.27 -4.10 0.59
N LYS A 172 -9.33 -3.81 1.91
CA LYS A 172 -10.52 -4.09 2.74
C LYS A 172 -11.74 -3.31 2.26
N ASN A 173 -11.60 -2.01 2.03
CA ASN A 173 -12.70 -1.16 1.56
C ASN A 173 -13.25 -1.63 0.21
N ILE A 174 -12.38 -2.02 -0.73
CA ILE A 174 -12.81 -2.54 -2.04
C ILE A 174 -13.48 -3.91 -1.88
N ALA A 175 -12.96 -4.80 -1.04
CA ALA A 175 -13.59 -6.08 -0.78
C ALA A 175 -14.97 -5.92 -0.11
N GLU A 176 -15.13 -4.99 0.83
CA GLU A 176 -16.43 -4.65 1.45
C GLU A 176 -17.41 -4.12 0.39
N LEU A 177 -16.95 -3.22 -0.50
CA LEU A 177 -17.77 -2.70 -1.59
C LEU A 177 -18.20 -3.80 -2.57
N PHE A 178 -17.31 -4.75 -2.87
CA PHE A 178 -17.62 -5.94 -3.66
C PHE A 178 -18.65 -6.81 -2.97
N GLN A 179 -18.50 -7.06 -1.67
CA GLN A 179 -19.44 -7.85 -0.88
C GLN A 179 -20.85 -7.22 -0.85
N LEU A 180 -20.97 -5.89 -0.72
CA LEU A 180 -22.24 -5.16 -0.81
C LEU A 180 -22.93 -5.34 -2.17
N ASN A 181 -22.18 -5.67 -3.22
CA ASN A 181 -22.67 -5.96 -4.57
C ASN A 181 -22.76 -7.46 -4.88
N ASN A 182 -22.77 -8.33 -3.87
CA ASN A 182 -22.84 -9.79 -3.99
C ASN A 182 -21.64 -10.41 -4.74
N ILE A 183 -20.48 -9.75 -4.73
CA ILE A 183 -19.23 -10.26 -5.25
C ILE A 183 -18.40 -10.78 -4.08
N LYS A 184 -18.31 -12.11 -3.94
CA LYS A 184 -17.53 -12.72 -2.86
C LYS A 184 -16.07 -12.83 -3.25
N THR A 185 -15.18 -12.42 -2.35
CA THR A 185 -13.72 -12.41 -2.58
C THR A 185 -12.96 -13.10 -1.48
N GLU A 186 -11.76 -13.57 -1.80
CA GLU A 186 -10.73 -13.94 -0.84
C GLU A 186 -9.49 -13.07 -1.05
N PHE A 187 -8.77 -12.80 0.04
CA PHE A 187 -7.57 -11.96 0.01
C PHE A 187 -6.32 -12.78 -0.30
N GLU A 188 -5.32 -12.13 -0.90
CA GLU A 188 -3.95 -12.64 -1.05
C GLU A 188 -3.87 -13.97 -1.80
N PHE A 189 -4.56 -14.08 -2.93
CA PHE A 189 -4.51 -15.26 -3.77
C PHE A 189 -3.11 -15.50 -4.31
N LYS A 190 -2.52 -16.66 -3.97
CA LYS A 190 -1.18 -17.02 -4.42
C LYS A 190 -1.24 -17.80 -5.72
N LEU A 191 -0.61 -17.26 -6.75
CA LEU A 191 -0.41 -17.95 -8.03
C LEU A 191 1.10 -18.06 -8.30
N ASN A 192 1.64 -19.28 -8.29
CA ASN A 192 3.07 -19.54 -8.33
C ASN A 192 3.82 -18.78 -7.20
N ASN A 193 4.70 -17.84 -7.55
CA ASN A 193 5.48 -17.01 -6.61
C ASN A 193 4.95 -15.57 -6.48
N LYS A 194 3.78 -15.26 -7.05
CA LYS A 194 3.16 -13.94 -6.96
C LYS A 194 1.88 -14.00 -6.12
N LEU A 195 1.61 -12.92 -5.39
CA LEU A 195 0.36 -12.70 -4.65
C LEU A 195 -0.49 -11.70 -5.41
N TYR A 196 -1.78 -11.96 -5.52
CA TYR A 196 -2.79 -11.05 -6.04
C TYR A 196 -3.68 -10.58 -4.89
N ASP A 197 -4.08 -9.31 -4.90
CA ASP A 197 -4.78 -8.70 -3.76
C ASP A 197 -6.10 -9.40 -3.43
N LEU A 198 -6.92 -9.69 -4.45
CA LEU A 198 -8.19 -10.40 -4.30
C LEU A 198 -8.39 -11.43 -5.41
N HIS A 199 -9.07 -12.52 -5.07
CA HIS A 199 -9.65 -13.47 -6.03
C HIS A 199 -11.18 -13.45 -5.87
N ILE A 200 -11.91 -13.36 -6.97
CA ILE A 200 -13.37 -13.45 -6.96
C ILE A 200 -13.76 -14.92 -6.93
N LEU A 201 -14.37 -15.35 -5.83
CA LEU A 201 -14.71 -16.75 -5.58
C LEU A 201 -15.62 -17.34 -6.68
N ASN A 202 -15.36 -18.59 -7.05
CA ASN A 202 -16.04 -19.33 -8.10
C ASN A 202 -15.88 -18.73 -9.51
N THR A 203 -14.81 -17.96 -9.73
CA THR A 203 -14.45 -17.40 -11.02
C THR A 203 -12.96 -17.52 -11.29
N ASN A 204 -12.52 -17.27 -12.52
CA ASN A 204 -11.12 -17.16 -12.89
C ASN A 204 -10.67 -15.67 -12.91
N ILE A 205 -11.13 -14.84 -11.96
CA ILE A 205 -10.83 -13.40 -11.94
C ILE A 205 -10.01 -13.05 -10.72
N LEU A 206 -8.83 -12.49 -10.96
CA LEU A 206 -7.92 -11.93 -9.98
C LEU A 206 -7.99 -10.40 -10.04
N ILE A 207 -7.90 -9.75 -8.91
CA ILE A 207 -7.92 -8.29 -8.78
C ILE A 207 -6.58 -7.83 -8.20
N GLU A 208 -5.99 -6.84 -8.84
CA GLU A 208 -4.84 -6.07 -8.36
C GLU A 208 -5.27 -4.65 -8.07
N ILE A 209 -5.09 -4.21 -6.85
CA ILE A 209 -5.43 -2.86 -6.40
C ILE A 209 -4.14 -2.05 -6.35
N ASN A 210 -4.02 -1.08 -7.25
CA ASN A 210 -2.80 -0.35 -7.52
C ASN A 210 -2.92 1.13 -7.11
N PRO A 211 -2.87 1.45 -5.80
CA PRO A 211 -2.82 2.85 -5.38
C PRO A 211 -1.55 3.49 -5.95
N THR A 212 -1.70 4.56 -6.69
CA THR A 212 -0.61 5.17 -7.46
C THR A 212 0.55 5.67 -6.62
N TYR A 213 0.31 6.00 -5.34
CA TYR A 213 1.37 6.38 -4.40
C TYR A 213 2.35 5.22 -4.08
N THR A 214 1.95 3.95 -4.28
CA THR A 214 2.81 2.78 -4.12
C THR A 214 3.13 2.07 -5.42
N HIS A 215 2.31 2.25 -6.47
CA HIS A 215 2.39 1.58 -7.76
C HIS A 215 2.81 2.53 -8.88
N ASN A 216 3.92 3.25 -8.68
CA ASN A 216 4.49 4.12 -9.69
C ASN A 216 5.97 3.79 -9.96
N SER A 217 6.48 4.23 -11.10
CA SER A 217 7.86 4.03 -11.55
C SER A 217 8.77 5.24 -11.22
N THR A 218 8.33 6.12 -10.34
CA THR A 218 9.08 7.30 -9.89
C THR A 218 9.60 7.06 -8.48
N THR A 219 10.84 7.46 -8.20
CA THR A 219 11.47 7.29 -6.87
C THR A 219 11.02 8.30 -5.82
N SER A 220 10.38 9.40 -6.22
CA SER A 220 9.86 10.42 -5.31
C SER A 220 8.47 10.02 -4.84
N CYS A 221 8.32 9.65 -3.58
CA CYS A 221 7.02 9.47 -2.97
C CYS A 221 6.37 10.80 -2.63
N TRP A 222 5.07 10.94 -2.86
CA TRP A 222 4.25 12.04 -2.34
C TRP A 222 4.17 12.07 -0.81
N PHE A 223 4.72 11.04 -0.14
CA PHE A 223 4.73 10.93 1.32
C PHE A 223 6.14 11.05 1.88
N ASN A 224 6.29 12.01 2.78
CA ASN A 224 7.48 12.29 3.56
C ASN A 224 8.24 11.03 3.98
N ASN A 225 9.49 10.89 3.53
CA ASN A 225 10.51 9.99 4.05
C ASN A 225 10.47 8.50 3.70
N TYR A 226 9.64 8.03 2.78
CA TYR A 226 9.74 6.67 2.26
C TYR A 226 10.20 6.69 0.80
N SER A 227 11.49 6.54 0.57
CA SER A 227 12.00 6.17 -0.75
C SER A 227 11.69 4.67 -0.97
N LYS A 228 10.54 4.36 -1.57
CA LYS A 228 10.36 3.04 -2.17
C LYS A 228 11.15 3.01 -3.48
N PRO A 229 11.80 1.88 -3.83
CA PRO A 229 12.37 1.73 -5.15
C PRO A 229 11.24 1.86 -6.18
N ALA A 230 11.54 2.53 -7.30
CA ALA A 230 10.64 2.60 -8.44
C ALA A 230 10.22 1.18 -8.87
N LEU A 231 8.95 0.99 -9.22
CA LEU A 231 8.51 -0.25 -9.81
C LEU A 231 9.09 -0.38 -11.22
N SER A 232 9.42 -1.60 -11.60
CA SER A 232 9.76 -1.93 -12.98
C SER A 232 8.60 -1.55 -13.91
N ASN A 233 8.91 -1.01 -15.08
CA ASN A 233 7.91 -0.69 -16.10
C ASN A 233 7.09 -1.92 -16.53
N ASN A 234 7.62 -3.11 -16.32
CA ASN A 234 6.98 -4.39 -16.67
C ASN A 234 6.22 -5.03 -15.50
N TYR A 235 6.21 -4.41 -14.31
CA TYR A 235 5.66 -5.03 -13.10
C TYR A 235 4.21 -5.51 -13.28
N HIS A 236 3.33 -4.65 -13.81
CA HIS A 236 1.91 -4.97 -13.95
C HIS A 236 1.64 -5.93 -15.12
N ILE A 237 2.32 -5.74 -16.25
CA ILE A 237 2.16 -6.62 -17.41
C ILE A 237 2.68 -8.05 -17.13
N GLU A 238 3.73 -8.21 -16.32
CA GLU A 238 4.22 -9.54 -15.90
C GLU A 238 3.18 -10.27 -15.04
N LYS A 239 2.52 -9.58 -14.10
CA LYS A 239 1.43 -10.16 -13.32
C LYS A 239 0.24 -10.54 -14.19
N THR A 240 -0.14 -9.68 -15.14
CA THR A 240 -1.21 -9.96 -16.10
C THR A 240 -0.90 -11.19 -16.95
N LYS A 241 0.31 -11.28 -17.51
CA LYS A 241 0.72 -12.44 -18.31
C LYS A 241 0.71 -13.72 -17.49
N LEU A 242 1.28 -13.70 -16.28
CA LEU A 242 1.28 -14.86 -15.40
C LEU A 242 -0.15 -15.34 -15.08
N ALA A 243 -1.08 -14.42 -14.84
CA ALA A 243 -2.48 -14.76 -14.63
C ALA A 243 -3.09 -15.42 -15.88
N LEU A 244 -2.92 -14.81 -17.06
CA LEU A 244 -3.45 -15.31 -18.32
C LEU A 244 -2.90 -16.69 -18.69
N ASP A 245 -1.59 -16.91 -18.50
CA ASP A 245 -0.91 -18.19 -18.77
C ASP A 245 -1.43 -19.33 -17.86
N ASN A 246 -2.00 -18.98 -16.71
CA ASN A 246 -2.63 -19.93 -15.79
C ASN A 246 -4.17 -19.94 -15.86
N GLY A 247 -4.77 -19.36 -16.91
CA GLY A 247 -6.22 -19.37 -17.14
C GLY A 247 -7.02 -18.35 -16.32
N TYR A 248 -6.36 -17.38 -15.69
CA TYR A 248 -7.01 -16.30 -14.94
C TYR A 248 -7.03 -15.00 -15.74
N ARG A 249 -8.09 -14.21 -15.56
CA ARG A 249 -8.16 -12.82 -15.97
C ARG A 249 -7.73 -11.94 -14.81
N CYS A 250 -6.69 -11.11 -14.99
CA CYS A 250 -6.27 -10.12 -14.00
C CYS A 250 -6.90 -8.76 -14.30
N ILE A 251 -7.57 -8.16 -13.32
CA ILE A 251 -8.13 -6.81 -13.40
C ILE A 251 -7.34 -5.91 -12.47
N HIS A 252 -6.64 -4.93 -13.04
CA HIS A 252 -5.97 -3.89 -12.30
C HIS A 252 -6.94 -2.76 -11.99
N ILE A 253 -7.04 -2.35 -10.73
CA ILE A 253 -7.84 -1.20 -10.27
C ILE A 253 -6.89 -0.08 -9.89
N TRP A 254 -7.04 1.06 -10.54
CA TRP A 254 -6.24 2.26 -10.34
C TRP A 254 -7.05 3.36 -9.65
N ASP A 255 -6.38 4.35 -9.04
CA ASP A 255 -7.03 5.49 -8.38
C ASP A 255 -7.93 6.32 -9.30
N TRP A 256 -7.70 6.27 -10.61
CA TRP A 256 -8.53 6.96 -11.61
C TRP A 256 -9.66 6.13 -12.18
N ASP A 257 -9.81 4.87 -11.79
CA ASP A 257 -10.86 3.99 -12.31
C ASP A 257 -12.22 4.29 -11.68
N ASP A 258 -13.26 4.15 -12.47
CA ASP A 258 -14.66 4.19 -12.02
C ASP A 258 -15.03 2.81 -11.43
N LEU A 259 -15.05 2.72 -10.10
CA LEU A 259 -15.34 1.48 -9.38
C LEU A 259 -16.76 0.97 -9.64
N ASP A 260 -17.75 1.85 -9.85
CA ASP A 260 -19.13 1.44 -10.12
C ASP A 260 -19.23 0.69 -11.45
N LYS A 261 -18.48 1.11 -12.46
CA LYS A 261 -18.40 0.40 -13.74
C LYS A 261 -17.67 -0.93 -13.61
N ILE A 262 -16.59 -1.01 -12.81
CA ILE A 262 -15.90 -2.27 -12.55
C ILE A 262 -16.85 -3.25 -11.85
N ILE A 263 -17.54 -2.81 -10.81
CA ILE A 263 -18.57 -3.59 -10.11
C ILE A 263 -19.66 -4.02 -11.09
N GLY A 264 -20.10 -3.10 -11.94
CA GLY A 264 -21.09 -3.37 -12.99
C GLY A 264 -20.68 -4.51 -13.95
N ILE A 265 -19.37 -4.70 -14.19
CA ILE A 265 -18.84 -5.82 -14.98
C ILE A 265 -18.83 -7.13 -14.18
N LEU A 266 -18.51 -7.06 -12.88
CA LEU A 266 -18.21 -8.20 -12.03
C LEU A 266 -19.42 -8.80 -11.31
N LYS A 267 -20.42 -7.98 -10.95
CA LYS A 267 -21.58 -8.43 -10.17
C LYS A 267 -22.38 -9.51 -10.88
N PRO A 268 -23.07 -10.38 -10.13
CA PRO A 268 -24.02 -11.34 -10.68
C PRO A 268 -25.08 -10.66 -11.55
N LYS A 269 -25.48 -11.31 -12.64
CA LYS A 269 -26.35 -10.72 -13.65
C LYS A 269 -27.42 -11.70 -14.08
N GLU A 270 -28.56 -11.15 -14.48
CA GLU A 270 -29.59 -11.90 -15.19
C GLU A 270 -29.10 -12.29 -16.59
N SER A 271 -29.33 -13.54 -16.97
CA SER A 271 -28.93 -14.05 -18.30
C SER A 271 -30.03 -13.88 -19.32
N ILE A 272 -29.73 -13.19 -20.42
CA ILE A 272 -30.62 -13.01 -21.55
C ILE A 272 -29.98 -13.67 -22.76
N TYR A 273 -30.78 -14.44 -23.52
CA TYR A 273 -30.34 -15.03 -24.78
C TYR A 273 -30.55 -14.06 -25.95
N ALA A 274 -29.53 -13.83 -26.74
CA ALA A 274 -29.55 -12.91 -27.87
C ALA A 274 -30.61 -13.25 -28.91
N ARG A 275 -31.08 -14.53 -29.02
CA ARG A 275 -32.18 -14.93 -29.89
C ARG A 275 -33.48 -14.20 -29.58
N ASN A 276 -33.68 -13.79 -28.33
CA ASN A 276 -34.86 -13.06 -27.87
C ASN A 276 -34.74 -11.53 -28.07
N CYS A 277 -33.66 -11.07 -28.66
CA CYS A 277 -33.35 -9.65 -28.84
C CYS A 277 -33.41 -9.26 -30.31
N SER A 278 -33.73 -8.02 -30.61
CA SER A 278 -33.64 -7.42 -31.96
C SER A 278 -32.39 -6.58 -32.12
N VAL A 279 -31.82 -6.52 -33.32
CA VAL A 279 -30.71 -5.63 -33.67
C VAL A 279 -31.25 -4.39 -34.34
N LYS A 280 -30.87 -3.19 -33.91
CA LYS A 280 -31.22 -1.91 -34.52
C LYS A 280 -29.99 -1.00 -34.53
N GLU A 281 -29.98 -0.04 -35.46
CA GLU A 281 -29.03 1.08 -35.38
C GLU A 281 -29.39 2.00 -34.22
N VAL A 282 -28.37 2.53 -33.58
CA VAL A 282 -28.53 3.40 -32.40
C VAL A 282 -28.15 4.83 -32.77
N GLN A 283 -28.94 5.80 -32.35
CA GLN A 283 -28.63 7.21 -32.53
C GLN A 283 -27.39 7.60 -31.73
N LEU A 284 -26.63 8.62 -32.18
CA LEU A 284 -25.37 8.99 -31.59
C LEU A 284 -25.53 9.40 -30.12
N GLU A 285 -26.55 10.12 -29.78
CA GLU A 285 -26.83 10.59 -28.41
C GLU A 285 -27.10 9.41 -27.49
N GLU A 286 -28.03 8.52 -27.83
CA GLU A 286 -28.35 7.30 -27.07
C GLU A 286 -27.10 6.39 -26.90
N CYS A 287 -26.30 6.27 -27.98
CA CYS A 287 -25.02 5.53 -27.94
C CYS A 287 -24.04 6.14 -26.92
N ASN A 288 -23.86 7.46 -26.95
CA ASN A 288 -22.95 8.16 -26.04
C ASN A 288 -23.41 8.02 -24.60
N ASP A 289 -24.68 8.17 -24.32
CA ASP A 289 -25.26 8.04 -22.98
C ASP A 289 -25.06 6.61 -22.43
N PHE A 290 -25.34 5.61 -23.27
CA PHE A 290 -25.13 4.21 -22.91
C PHE A 290 -23.66 3.90 -22.60
N LEU A 291 -22.73 4.33 -23.47
CA LEU A 291 -21.31 4.10 -23.30
C LEU A 291 -20.72 4.88 -22.11
N ASN A 292 -21.14 6.13 -21.90
CA ASN A 292 -20.72 6.91 -20.75
C ASN A 292 -21.17 6.30 -19.43
N LYS A 293 -22.34 5.66 -19.42
CA LYS A 293 -22.89 5.02 -18.24
C LYS A 293 -22.27 3.66 -17.91
N TYR A 294 -21.99 2.85 -18.94
CA TYR A 294 -21.65 1.42 -18.73
C TYR A 294 -20.24 1.03 -19.18
N HIS A 295 -19.63 1.72 -20.15
CA HIS A 295 -18.32 1.36 -20.66
C HIS A 295 -17.19 1.97 -19.81
N LEU A 296 -16.14 1.17 -19.47
CA LEU A 296 -15.01 1.64 -18.64
C LEU A 296 -14.33 2.89 -19.21
N GLN A 297 -14.13 2.93 -20.52
CA GLN A 297 -13.44 4.01 -21.21
C GLN A 297 -14.40 5.07 -21.80
N ASN A 298 -15.68 5.08 -21.42
CA ASN A 298 -16.69 5.98 -21.94
C ASN A 298 -16.86 5.90 -23.48
N THR A 299 -17.57 6.87 -24.03
CA THR A 299 -17.70 7.05 -25.48
C THR A 299 -16.38 7.42 -26.15
N CYS A 300 -16.32 7.34 -27.48
CA CYS A 300 -15.19 7.81 -28.28
C CYS A 300 -15.68 8.50 -29.56
N LYS A 301 -14.79 9.24 -30.20
CA LYS A 301 -15.07 9.85 -31.51
C LYS A 301 -14.97 8.82 -32.64
N GLY A 302 -15.66 9.08 -33.76
CA GLY A 302 -15.55 8.27 -34.96
C GLY A 302 -16.37 6.99 -34.93
N GLN A 303 -17.43 6.93 -34.13
CA GLN A 303 -18.39 5.82 -34.09
C GLN A 303 -19.41 5.99 -35.22
N ASP A 304 -18.99 5.66 -36.45
CA ASP A 304 -19.82 5.87 -37.65
C ASP A 304 -20.98 4.88 -37.69
N ILE A 305 -20.76 3.64 -37.25
CA ILE A 305 -21.73 2.55 -37.21
C ILE A 305 -21.97 2.14 -35.78
N ARG A 306 -23.21 2.19 -35.32
CA ARG A 306 -23.65 1.94 -33.95
C ARG A 306 -24.78 0.93 -33.95
N LEU A 307 -24.46 -0.32 -33.59
CA LEU A 307 -25.42 -1.42 -33.55
C LEU A 307 -25.81 -1.75 -32.12
N GLY A 308 -27.08 -1.68 -31.81
CA GLY A 308 -27.64 -1.99 -30.49
C GLY A 308 -28.46 -3.28 -30.50
N LEU A 309 -28.38 -4.02 -29.43
CA LEU A 309 -29.21 -5.15 -29.11
C LEU A 309 -30.32 -4.73 -28.16
N TYR A 310 -31.56 -4.92 -28.55
CA TYR A 310 -32.73 -4.50 -27.79
C TYR A 310 -33.52 -5.72 -27.29
N TYR A 311 -33.86 -5.69 -26.01
CA TYR A 311 -34.73 -6.65 -25.33
C TYR A 311 -35.89 -5.88 -24.69
N ASN A 312 -37.13 -6.25 -24.99
CA ASN A 312 -38.34 -5.54 -24.54
C ASN A 312 -38.27 -4.02 -24.78
N ASN A 313 -37.79 -3.61 -25.96
CA ASN A 313 -37.55 -2.22 -26.36
C ASN A 313 -36.46 -1.46 -25.54
N GLU A 314 -35.74 -2.13 -24.67
CA GLU A 314 -34.62 -1.58 -23.96
C GLU A 314 -33.29 -1.90 -24.65
N LEU A 315 -32.40 -0.89 -24.80
CA LEU A 315 -31.04 -1.10 -25.29
C LEU A 315 -30.20 -1.77 -24.18
N ILE A 316 -29.72 -2.98 -24.46
CA ILE A 316 -29.00 -3.80 -23.47
C ILE A 316 -27.55 -4.09 -23.82
N GLU A 317 -27.17 -4.03 -25.09
CA GLU A 317 -25.78 -4.19 -25.52
C GLU A 317 -25.56 -3.35 -26.78
N ILE A 318 -24.36 -2.79 -26.92
CA ILE A 318 -23.99 -1.97 -28.07
C ILE A 318 -22.60 -2.38 -28.60
N MET A 319 -22.48 -2.36 -29.93
CA MET A 319 -21.21 -2.57 -30.63
C MET A 319 -21.03 -1.45 -31.66
N THR A 320 -19.88 -0.77 -31.65
CA THR A 320 -19.63 0.38 -32.51
C THR A 320 -18.38 0.19 -33.36
N PHE A 321 -18.48 0.66 -34.61
CA PHE A 321 -17.40 0.60 -35.57
C PHE A 321 -17.18 1.97 -36.21
N GLY A 322 -15.96 2.18 -36.69
CA GLY A 322 -15.61 3.38 -37.44
C GLY A 322 -14.33 3.20 -38.23
N LYS A 323 -13.82 4.28 -38.81
CA LYS A 323 -12.54 4.26 -39.51
C LYS A 323 -11.39 4.00 -38.53
N PRO A 324 -10.40 3.15 -38.89
CA PRO A 324 -9.28 2.84 -38.03
C PRO A 324 -8.53 4.12 -37.62
N ARG A 325 -8.32 4.30 -36.30
CA ARG A 325 -7.69 5.51 -35.75
C ARG A 325 -6.18 5.52 -35.96
N TYR A 326 -5.53 4.38 -35.78
CA TYR A 326 -4.08 4.25 -35.83
C TYR A 326 -3.60 3.57 -37.12
N ASN A 327 -4.11 2.38 -37.45
CA ASN A 327 -3.67 1.58 -38.58
C ASN A 327 -4.66 1.63 -39.75
N LYS A 328 -4.45 2.55 -40.67
CA LYS A 328 -5.30 2.82 -41.82
C LYS A 328 -5.36 1.69 -42.88
N ARG A 329 -4.65 0.56 -42.70
CA ARG A 329 -4.66 -0.59 -43.63
C ARG A 329 -5.89 -1.46 -43.52
N TYR A 330 -6.66 -1.31 -42.44
CA TYR A 330 -7.89 -2.07 -42.21
C TYR A 330 -9.10 -1.25 -42.60
N ASP A 331 -10.19 -1.93 -42.98
CA ASP A 331 -11.41 -1.25 -43.44
C ASP A 331 -12.12 -0.58 -42.26
N TYR A 332 -12.21 -1.29 -41.12
CA TYR A 332 -12.90 -0.81 -39.93
C TYR A 332 -12.10 -1.08 -38.66
N GLU A 333 -12.41 -0.30 -37.64
CA GLU A 333 -12.00 -0.55 -36.25
C GLU A 333 -13.26 -0.86 -35.43
N LEU A 334 -13.28 -2.00 -34.71
CA LEU A 334 -14.24 -2.24 -33.64
C LEU A 334 -13.85 -1.38 -32.44
N LEU A 335 -14.57 -0.28 -32.21
CA LEU A 335 -14.23 0.78 -31.27
C LEU A 335 -14.71 0.48 -29.86
N ARG A 336 -15.96 0.01 -29.71
CA ARG A 336 -16.58 -0.27 -28.41
C ARG A 336 -17.48 -1.49 -28.51
N LEU A 337 -17.45 -2.31 -27.45
CA LEU A 337 -18.41 -3.35 -27.14
C LEU A 337 -18.80 -3.20 -25.68
N CYS A 338 -20.06 -2.99 -25.40
CA CYS A 338 -20.53 -2.71 -24.05
C CYS A 338 -21.90 -3.34 -23.80
N THR A 339 -22.02 -4.05 -22.68
CA THR A 339 -23.27 -4.64 -22.21
C THR A 339 -23.75 -3.87 -20.97
N LYS A 340 -25.06 -3.62 -20.86
CA LYS A 340 -25.68 -3.04 -19.69
C LYS A 340 -25.36 -3.86 -18.43
N SER A 341 -24.97 -3.20 -17.34
CA SER A 341 -24.44 -3.85 -16.13
C SER A 341 -25.43 -4.82 -15.45
N SER A 342 -26.73 -4.75 -15.77
CA SER A 342 -27.76 -5.63 -15.21
C SER A 342 -27.82 -7.01 -15.86
N TYR A 343 -27.27 -7.16 -17.07
CA TYR A 343 -27.49 -8.34 -17.90
C TYR A 343 -26.18 -9.03 -18.33
N LYS A 344 -26.26 -10.35 -18.46
CA LYS A 344 -25.29 -11.18 -19.18
C LYS A 344 -25.96 -11.67 -20.49
N ILE A 345 -25.48 -11.18 -21.61
CA ILE A 345 -26.09 -11.50 -22.89
C ILE A 345 -25.41 -12.70 -23.55
N ILE A 346 -26.08 -13.82 -23.60
CA ILE A 346 -25.55 -15.04 -24.22
C ILE A 346 -25.69 -14.95 -25.72
N GLY A 347 -24.55 -14.84 -26.42
CA GLY A 347 -24.49 -14.70 -27.88
C GLY A 347 -24.74 -13.29 -28.41
N GLY A 348 -24.82 -12.26 -27.55
CA GLY A 348 -25.09 -10.87 -27.94
C GLY A 348 -24.05 -10.31 -28.89
N ALA A 349 -22.79 -10.29 -28.46
CA ALA A 349 -21.67 -9.80 -29.27
C ALA A 349 -21.61 -10.54 -30.64
N SER A 350 -21.79 -11.86 -30.66
CA SER A 350 -21.81 -12.65 -31.91
C SER A 350 -22.96 -12.26 -32.84
N LYS A 351 -24.15 -11.95 -32.28
CA LYS A 351 -25.31 -11.51 -33.06
C LYS A 351 -25.09 -10.15 -33.69
N LEU A 352 -24.57 -9.19 -32.91
CA LEU A 352 -24.22 -7.85 -33.38
C LEU A 352 -23.12 -7.91 -34.45
N PHE A 353 -22.08 -8.71 -34.20
CA PHE A 353 -20.96 -8.84 -35.11
C PHE A 353 -21.38 -9.50 -36.43
N LYS A 354 -22.17 -10.59 -36.41
CA LYS A 354 -22.73 -11.23 -37.62
C LYS A 354 -23.63 -10.27 -38.41
N HIS A 355 -24.42 -9.45 -37.72
CA HIS A 355 -25.22 -8.41 -38.36
C HIS A 355 -24.33 -7.38 -39.07
N PHE A 356 -23.23 -6.93 -38.42
CA PHE A 356 -22.27 -6.03 -39.04
C PHE A 356 -21.62 -6.64 -40.27
N ILE A 357 -21.09 -7.87 -40.20
CA ILE A 357 -20.44 -8.54 -41.34
C ILE A 357 -21.40 -8.65 -42.52
N LYS A 358 -22.66 -9.06 -42.26
CA LYS A 358 -23.67 -9.26 -43.30
C LYS A 358 -24.01 -7.96 -44.06
N ASN A 359 -24.14 -6.84 -43.35
CA ASN A 359 -24.64 -5.59 -43.95
C ASN A 359 -23.52 -4.69 -44.49
N TYR A 360 -22.31 -4.74 -43.90
CA TYR A 360 -21.22 -3.85 -44.29
C TYR A 360 -20.08 -4.55 -45.04
N GLN A 361 -20.08 -5.90 -45.11
CA GLN A 361 -19.15 -6.73 -45.87
C GLN A 361 -17.66 -6.29 -45.75
N PRO A 362 -17.11 -6.08 -44.53
CA PRO A 362 -15.72 -5.65 -44.36
C PRO A 362 -14.77 -6.74 -44.86
N LYS A 363 -13.64 -6.34 -45.46
CA LYS A 363 -12.52 -7.24 -45.77
C LYS A 363 -11.64 -7.49 -44.53
N SER A 364 -11.53 -6.48 -43.66
CA SER A 364 -10.70 -6.55 -42.48
C SER A 364 -11.16 -5.61 -41.38
N ILE A 365 -10.98 -6.05 -40.12
CA ILE A 365 -11.32 -5.28 -38.92
C ILE A 365 -10.15 -5.36 -37.94
N ILE A 366 -9.81 -4.23 -37.34
CA ILE A 366 -8.85 -4.17 -36.25
C ILE A 366 -9.55 -3.80 -34.94
N SER A 367 -9.06 -4.29 -33.80
CA SER A 367 -9.52 -3.86 -32.49
C SER A 367 -8.40 -3.93 -31.46
N TYR A 368 -8.56 -3.22 -30.36
CA TYR A 368 -7.60 -3.13 -29.27
C TYR A 368 -8.25 -3.53 -27.95
N CYS A 369 -7.59 -4.44 -27.23
CA CYS A 369 -8.03 -4.93 -25.93
C CYS A 369 -7.15 -4.34 -24.85
N ASP A 370 -7.73 -3.72 -23.83
CA ASP A 370 -7.02 -3.27 -22.62
C ASP A 370 -6.69 -4.50 -21.75
N ASN A 371 -5.40 -4.85 -21.69
CA ASN A 371 -4.91 -6.00 -20.96
C ASN A 371 -5.02 -5.83 -19.43
N SER A 372 -5.12 -4.58 -18.94
CA SER A 372 -5.33 -4.29 -17.51
C SER A 372 -6.75 -4.63 -17.04
N LYS A 373 -7.68 -4.88 -17.97
CA LYS A 373 -9.09 -5.10 -17.66
C LYS A 373 -9.63 -6.41 -18.24
N PHE A 374 -9.17 -6.84 -19.43
CA PHE A 374 -9.76 -7.93 -20.18
C PHE A 374 -8.74 -8.94 -20.69
N SER A 375 -9.16 -10.19 -20.82
CA SER A 375 -8.33 -11.29 -21.37
C SER A 375 -8.32 -11.36 -22.91
N GLY A 376 -9.17 -10.59 -23.57
CA GLY A 376 -9.31 -10.65 -25.03
C GLY A 376 -10.11 -11.87 -25.57
N GLU A 377 -10.67 -12.70 -24.70
CA GLU A 377 -11.39 -13.92 -25.09
C GLU A 377 -12.58 -13.63 -26.02
N ILE A 378 -13.27 -12.50 -25.82
CA ILE A 378 -14.39 -12.10 -26.67
C ILE A 378 -13.98 -11.95 -28.14
N TYR A 379 -12.79 -11.43 -28.43
CA TYR A 379 -12.28 -11.28 -29.79
C TYR A 379 -12.02 -12.64 -30.44
N LYS A 380 -11.44 -13.60 -29.70
CA LYS A 380 -11.24 -14.96 -30.19
C LYS A 380 -12.60 -15.62 -30.54
N ASN A 381 -13.59 -15.43 -29.67
CA ASN A 381 -14.95 -15.97 -29.90
C ASN A 381 -15.68 -15.33 -31.11
N LEU A 382 -15.30 -14.13 -31.51
CA LEU A 382 -15.78 -13.45 -32.71
C LEU A 382 -14.96 -13.78 -33.97
N GLY A 383 -13.94 -14.63 -33.87
CA GLY A 383 -13.07 -15.04 -34.97
C GLY A 383 -11.91 -14.06 -35.26
N PHE A 384 -11.57 -13.18 -34.33
CA PHE A 384 -10.36 -12.37 -34.44
C PHE A 384 -9.14 -13.19 -34.02
N GLU A 385 -8.02 -12.91 -34.65
CA GLU A 385 -6.70 -13.43 -34.28
C GLU A 385 -5.91 -12.39 -33.48
N LEU A 386 -5.19 -12.85 -32.47
CA LEU A 386 -4.23 -12.00 -31.73
C LEU A 386 -3.03 -11.71 -32.63
N LYS A 387 -2.83 -10.45 -32.99
CA LYS A 387 -1.66 -10.01 -33.75
C LYS A 387 -0.47 -9.71 -32.86
N ASP A 388 -0.71 -9.03 -31.76
CA ASP A 388 0.34 -8.55 -30.85
C ASP A 388 -0.20 -8.38 -29.45
N PHE A 389 0.58 -8.85 -28.47
CA PHE A 389 0.37 -8.55 -27.06
C PHE A 389 1.31 -7.40 -26.71
N GLY A 390 0.83 -6.16 -26.88
CA GLY A 390 1.64 -4.96 -26.75
C GLY A 390 2.34 -4.80 -25.42
N GLY A 391 3.37 -3.98 -25.38
CA GLY A 391 4.09 -3.63 -24.17
C GLY A 391 3.26 -2.74 -23.22
N PRO A 392 3.78 -2.44 -22.00
CA PRO A 392 3.09 -1.58 -21.05
C PRO A 392 2.90 -0.17 -21.61
N SER A 393 1.72 0.41 -21.35
CA SER A 393 1.43 1.79 -21.72
C SER A 393 1.78 2.73 -20.56
N LYS A 394 2.39 3.87 -20.89
CA LYS A 394 2.79 4.89 -19.91
C LYS A 394 1.63 5.84 -19.61
N HIS A 395 1.42 6.10 -18.35
CA HIS A 395 0.44 7.03 -17.81
C HIS A 395 1.10 8.00 -16.84
N TRP A 396 0.45 9.14 -16.65
CA TRP A 396 0.84 10.18 -15.71
C TRP A 396 -0.31 10.47 -14.76
N PHE A 397 -0.01 10.55 -13.46
CA PHE A 397 -1.01 10.85 -12.43
C PHE A 397 -0.41 11.67 -11.29
N ASN A 398 -1.16 12.65 -10.76
CA ASN A 398 -0.72 13.50 -9.65
C ASN A 398 -1.64 13.46 -8.42
N GLY A 399 -2.51 12.45 -8.31
CA GLY A 399 -3.52 12.34 -7.25
C GLY A 399 -4.89 12.85 -7.66
N GLU A 400 -4.97 13.73 -8.67
CA GLU A 400 -6.22 14.34 -9.13
C GLU A 400 -6.46 14.09 -10.61
N ARG A 401 -5.44 14.24 -11.43
CA ARG A 401 -5.56 14.22 -12.88
C ARG A 401 -4.77 13.07 -13.50
N HIS A 402 -5.45 12.27 -14.31
CA HIS A 402 -4.88 11.18 -15.10
C HIS A 402 -4.69 11.61 -16.57
N ILE A 403 -3.49 11.39 -17.12
CA ILE A 403 -3.13 11.71 -18.48
C ILE A 403 -2.39 10.53 -19.09
N THR A 404 -2.84 10.05 -20.25
CA THR A 404 -2.10 9.04 -21.00
C THR A 404 -0.91 9.67 -21.71
N ASP A 405 0.18 8.95 -21.81
CA ASP A 405 1.39 9.44 -22.53
C ASP A 405 1.10 9.77 -24.00
N ASN A 406 0.21 9.02 -24.62
CA ASN A 406 -0.25 9.30 -25.98
C ASN A 406 -0.94 10.68 -26.09
N LEU A 407 -1.79 11.03 -25.12
CA LEU A 407 -2.44 12.35 -25.09
C LEU A 407 -1.42 13.47 -24.85
N LEU A 408 -0.43 13.22 -23.97
CA LEU A 408 0.68 14.15 -23.72
C LEU A 408 1.51 14.38 -24.99
N ARG A 409 1.84 13.33 -25.72
CA ARG A 409 2.58 13.44 -27.00
C ARG A 409 1.79 14.18 -28.08
N GLN A 410 0.47 13.99 -28.15
CA GLN A 410 -0.38 14.62 -29.17
C GLN A 410 -0.59 16.11 -28.94
N ARG A 411 -0.75 16.53 -27.69
CA ARG A 411 -1.11 17.91 -27.33
C ARG A 411 0.03 18.72 -26.74
N GLY A 412 1.02 18.07 -26.13
CA GLY A 412 2.04 18.73 -25.34
C GLY A 412 1.53 19.23 -23.99
N PHE A 413 2.44 19.54 -23.09
CA PHE A 413 2.13 20.03 -21.74
C PHE A 413 1.37 21.36 -21.78
N ASP A 414 1.87 22.33 -22.55
CA ASP A 414 1.30 23.68 -22.63
C ASP A 414 -0.18 23.67 -23.02
N GLN A 415 -0.56 22.89 -24.03
CA GLN A 415 -1.95 22.79 -24.46
C GLN A 415 -2.84 22.05 -23.46
N LEU A 416 -2.30 21.04 -22.76
CA LEU A 416 -3.08 20.27 -21.76
C LEU A 416 -3.38 21.07 -20.50
N PHE A 417 -2.48 22.01 -20.14
CA PHE A 417 -2.58 22.78 -18.90
C PHE A 417 -2.87 24.26 -19.13
N ASN A 418 -3.04 24.67 -20.39
CA ASN A 418 -3.24 26.07 -20.80
C ASN A 418 -2.13 26.99 -20.28
N MET A 419 -0.88 26.55 -20.47
CA MET A 419 0.34 27.22 -20.03
C MET A 419 1.22 27.54 -21.25
N ASN A 420 2.29 28.30 -21.06
CA ASN A 420 3.24 28.66 -22.11
C ASN A 420 4.67 28.65 -21.57
N TYR A 421 5.28 27.46 -21.54
CA TYR A 421 6.68 27.29 -21.14
C TYR A 421 7.66 27.50 -22.33
N GLY A 422 7.14 27.49 -23.55
CA GLY A 422 7.95 27.68 -24.74
C GLY A 422 8.82 26.46 -25.10
N LYS A 423 9.80 26.69 -26.00
CA LYS A 423 10.70 25.64 -26.44
C LYS A 423 11.91 25.55 -25.51
N GLY A 424 12.16 24.38 -24.93
CA GLY A 424 13.39 24.15 -24.14
C GLY A 424 13.25 23.12 -23.02
N THR A 425 12.05 22.95 -22.43
CA THR A 425 11.80 21.96 -21.40
C THR A 425 10.98 20.81 -21.99
N SER A 426 11.35 19.57 -21.69
CA SER A 426 10.61 18.43 -22.19
C SER A 426 9.25 18.30 -21.49
N ASN A 427 8.23 17.79 -22.20
CA ASN A 427 6.92 17.52 -21.58
C ASN A 427 7.04 16.63 -20.35
N GLU A 428 7.96 15.67 -20.34
CA GLU A 428 8.18 14.75 -19.22
C GLU A 428 8.78 15.45 -17.99
N GLU A 429 9.71 16.39 -18.19
CA GLU A 429 10.27 17.20 -17.10
C GLU A 429 9.19 18.06 -16.46
N LEU A 430 8.38 18.74 -17.29
CA LEU A 430 7.25 19.53 -16.81
C LEU A 430 6.23 18.67 -16.03
N MET A 431 5.88 17.48 -16.52
CA MET A 431 5.00 16.58 -15.79
C MET A 431 5.55 16.25 -14.40
N LYS A 432 6.85 15.96 -14.28
CA LYS A 432 7.51 15.67 -13.00
C LYS A 432 7.54 16.89 -12.07
N GLU A 433 7.84 18.07 -12.61
CA GLU A 433 7.83 19.34 -11.87
C GLU A 433 6.45 19.65 -11.29
N TYR A 434 5.37 19.32 -12.04
CA TYR A 434 3.98 19.48 -11.61
C TYR A 434 3.45 18.30 -10.77
N GLY A 435 4.35 17.48 -10.23
CA GLY A 435 4.02 16.42 -9.27
C GLY A 435 3.38 15.19 -9.88
N PHE A 436 3.41 15.03 -11.20
CA PHE A 436 2.95 13.80 -11.84
C PHE A 436 3.99 12.69 -11.68
N VAL A 437 3.52 11.49 -11.39
CA VAL A 437 4.33 10.27 -11.35
C VAL A 437 4.05 9.42 -12.57
N GLU A 438 5.08 8.67 -13.00
CA GLU A 438 4.98 7.72 -14.10
C GLU A 438 4.40 6.40 -13.61
N ILE A 439 3.44 5.87 -14.37
CA ILE A 439 2.80 4.59 -14.10
C ILE A 439 2.76 3.81 -15.41
N TYR A 440 3.05 2.53 -15.34
CA TYR A 440 2.98 1.63 -16.47
C TYR A 440 1.93 0.56 -16.22
N ASP A 441 0.95 0.45 -17.12
CA ASP A 441 -0.12 -0.53 -17.07
C ASP A 441 0.27 -1.87 -17.70
N SER A 442 -0.72 -2.71 -18.05
CA SER A 442 -0.49 -3.99 -18.72
C SER A 442 -0.55 -3.91 -20.26
N GLY A 443 -0.63 -2.70 -20.81
CA GLY A 443 -0.65 -2.46 -22.25
C GLY A 443 -1.95 -2.86 -22.93
N GLN A 444 -1.89 -2.91 -24.26
CA GLN A 444 -3.03 -3.23 -25.10
C GLN A 444 -2.67 -4.31 -26.10
N SER A 445 -3.52 -5.34 -26.22
CA SER A 445 -3.42 -6.35 -27.25
C SER A 445 -4.13 -5.91 -28.52
N THR A 446 -3.54 -6.19 -29.67
CA THR A 446 -4.10 -5.90 -31.00
C THR A 446 -4.71 -7.18 -31.59
N TYR A 447 -5.97 -7.10 -31.98
CA TYR A 447 -6.72 -8.17 -32.59
C TYR A 447 -7.13 -7.81 -34.02
N ILE A 448 -7.08 -8.79 -34.94
CA ILE A 448 -7.41 -8.62 -36.36
C ILE A 448 -8.41 -9.69 -36.78
N TRP A 449 -9.43 -9.25 -37.46
CA TRP A 449 -10.36 -10.13 -38.18
C TRP A 449 -10.24 -9.92 -39.70
N LYS A 450 -10.27 -10.97 -40.49
CA LYS A 450 -10.27 -10.94 -41.95
C LYS A 450 -11.41 -11.77 -42.47
N ASN A 451 -12.06 -11.29 -43.53
CA ASN A 451 -13.02 -12.06 -44.29
C ASN A 451 -12.21 -13.05 -45.16
N ILE A 452 -12.32 -14.33 -44.84
CA ILE A 452 -11.65 -15.41 -45.56
C ILE A 452 -12.53 -15.86 -46.73
#